data_85c808d4b67d308b9cd89610af458b26
#
_entry.id   85c808d4b67d308b9cd89610af458b26
#
_cell.length_a   1.000
_cell.length_b   1.000
_cell.length_c   1.000
_cell.angle_alpha   90.00
_cell.angle_beta   90.00
_cell.angle_gamma   90.00
#
_symmetry.space_group_name_H-M   'P 1'
#
loop_
_entity.id
_entity.type
_entity.pdbx_description
1 polymer ?
#
loop_
_entity_poly.entity_id
_entity_poly.type
_entity_poly.pdbx_seq_one_letter_code
_entity_poly.pdbx_strand_id
1 'polypeptide(L)'
;MQELDYYVTQYTKSGIEGPCNWYRTRELNFEDEKALPADQRKGVQQPSLYVFAERDGVLSEDLTRGMDKAIPNLSKGRVPAGHWALWQTPGETNAIIKKWVEGVVFGGKSKL
;
A
#
# COMPACT_ATOMS: atom_id res chain seq x y z
N MET A 1 -27.03 -2.71 -2.16
CA MET A 1 -27.51 -3.88 -1.40
C MET A 1 -26.70 -5.12 -1.72
N GLN A 2 -26.50 -5.50 -2.98
CA GLN A 2 -25.74 -6.73 -3.35
C GLN A 2 -24.32 -6.83 -2.76
N GLU A 3 -23.56 -5.73 -2.71
CA GLU A 3 -22.21 -5.73 -2.15
C GLU A 3 -22.21 -5.96 -0.64
N LEU A 4 -23.14 -5.31 0.08
CA LEU A 4 -23.27 -5.51 1.53
C LEU A 4 -23.66 -6.95 1.86
N ASP A 5 -24.57 -7.54 1.11
CA ASP A 5 -25.02 -8.93 1.31
C ASP A 5 -23.87 -9.92 1.08
N TYR A 6 -22.98 -9.61 0.12
CA TYR A 6 -21.76 -10.39 -0.09
C TYR A 6 -20.85 -10.35 1.14
N TYR A 7 -20.53 -9.16 1.67
CA TYR A 7 -19.70 -9.03 2.86
C TYR A 7 -20.30 -9.71 4.08
N VAL A 8 -21.60 -9.51 4.33
CA VAL A 8 -22.32 -10.18 5.42
C VAL A 8 -22.19 -11.69 5.29
N THR A 9 -22.41 -12.23 4.09
CA THR A 9 -22.30 -13.67 3.84
C THR A 9 -20.91 -14.20 4.12
N GLN A 10 -19.85 -13.49 3.66
CA GLN A 10 -18.46 -13.92 3.88
C GLN A 10 -18.09 -13.88 5.37
N TYR A 11 -18.40 -12.79 6.05
CA TYR A 11 -18.06 -12.65 7.48
C TYR A 11 -18.91 -13.53 8.39
N THR A 12 -20.12 -13.91 7.98
CA THR A 12 -20.91 -14.92 8.69
C THR A 12 -20.25 -16.30 8.64
N LYS A 13 -19.56 -16.63 7.53
CA LYS A 13 -18.84 -17.91 7.37
C LYS A 13 -17.49 -17.92 8.10
N SER A 14 -16.70 -16.86 7.97
CA SER A 14 -15.30 -16.81 8.41
C SER A 14 -15.11 -16.16 9.78
N GLY A 15 -16.11 -15.44 10.26
CA GLY A 15 -15.96 -14.52 11.37
C GLY A 15 -15.16 -13.26 10.99
N ILE A 16 -15.16 -12.26 11.86
CA ILE A 16 -14.43 -11.00 11.68
C ILE A 16 -13.16 -10.95 12.56
N GLU A 17 -12.92 -11.93 13.39
CA GLU A 17 -11.79 -11.95 14.32
C GLU A 17 -10.43 -11.92 13.61
N GLY A 18 -10.28 -12.72 12.55
CA GLY A 18 -9.06 -12.75 11.76
C GLY A 18 -8.66 -11.37 11.23
N PRO A 19 -9.51 -10.68 10.48
CA PRO A 19 -9.26 -9.30 10.05
C PRO A 19 -8.98 -8.32 11.21
N CYS A 20 -9.68 -8.44 12.33
CA CYS A 20 -9.45 -7.59 13.51
C CYS A 20 -8.10 -7.85 14.19
N ASN A 21 -7.58 -9.07 14.12
CA ASN A 21 -6.28 -9.41 14.72
C ASN A 21 -5.13 -8.65 14.06
N TRP A 22 -5.22 -8.25 12.81
CA TRP A 22 -4.28 -7.34 12.16
C TRP A 22 -4.02 -6.07 12.99
N TYR A 23 -5.06 -5.52 13.61
CA TYR A 23 -4.95 -4.33 14.44
C TYR A 23 -4.53 -4.63 15.90
N ARG A 24 -4.73 -5.86 16.36
CA ARG A 24 -4.41 -6.29 17.74
C ARG A 24 -2.95 -6.68 17.93
N THR A 25 -2.23 -7.00 16.84
CA THR A 25 -0.84 -7.45 16.87
C THR A 25 0.20 -6.32 16.82
N ARG A 26 -0.21 -5.06 16.97
CA ARG A 26 0.69 -3.89 16.84
C ARG A 26 1.88 -3.93 17.80
N GLU A 27 1.66 -4.32 19.03
CA GLU A 27 2.71 -4.41 20.05
C GLU A 27 3.70 -5.54 19.72
N LEU A 28 3.18 -6.70 19.31
CA LEU A 28 4.01 -7.82 18.87
C LEU A 28 4.87 -7.44 17.65
N ASN A 29 4.26 -6.83 16.65
CA ASN A 29 4.98 -6.38 15.45
C ASN A 29 6.06 -5.33 15.81
N PHE A 30 5.78 -4.41 16.74
CA PHE A 30 6.75 -3.42 17.19
C PHE A 30 7.96 -4.07 17.88
N GLU A 31 7.75 -5.05 18.77
CA GLU A 31 8.83 -5.75 19.45
C GLU A 31 9.68 -6.57 18.46
N ASP A 32 9.04 -7.22 17.48
CA ASP A 32 9.73 -7.95 16.40
C ASP A 32 10.57 -6.99 15.53
N GLU A 33 10.01 -5.84 15.14
CA GLU A 33 10.73 -4.83 14.36
C GLU A 33 11.89 -4.20 15.15
N LYS A 34 11.72 -3.98 16.43
CA LYS A 34 12.76 -3.46 17.34
C LYS A 34 13.94 -4.41 17.46
N ALA A 35 13.69 -5.72 17.35
CA ALA A 35 14.73 -6.75 17.39
C ALA A 35 15.55 -6.83 16.08
N LEU A 36 15.11 -6.21 14.98
CA LEU A 36 15.84 -6.21 13.72
C LEU A 36 17.19 -5.51 13.84
N PRO A 37 18.26 -6.06 13.23
CA PRO A 37 19.57 -5.41 13.13
C PRO A 37 19.46 -4.02 12.49
N ALA A 38 20.35 -3.09 12.88
CA ALA A 38 20.32 -1.70 12.41
C ALA A 38 20.46 -1.57 10.88
N ASP A 39 21.15 -2.48 10.23
CA ASP A 39 21.30 -2.53 8.78
C ASP A 39 20.01 -2.97 8.06
N GLN A 40 19.15 -3.73 8.71
CA GLN A 40 17.84 -4.12 8.19
C GLN A 40 16.76 -3.05 8.42
N ARG A 41 17.04 -2.07 9.28
CA ARG A 41 16.13 -0.93 9.54
C ARG A 41 16.37 0.28 8.61
N LYS A 42 17.14 0.12 7.55
CA LYS A 42 17.54 1.22 6.64
C LYS A 42 16.44 1.66 5.64
N GLY A 43 15.20 1.20 5.81
CA GLY A 43 14.11 1.47 4.88
C GLY A 43 14.08 0.51 3.70
N VAL A 44 13.23 0.81 2.73
CA VAL A 44 12.98 -0.04 1.56
C VAL A 44 13.89 0.39 0.41
N GLN A 45 14.83 -0.48 0.02
CA GLN A 45 15.79 -0.19 -1.05
C GLN A 45 15.28 -0.58 -2.45
N GLN A 46 14.26 -1.42 -2.51
CA GLN A 46 13.65 -1.87 -3.76
C GLN A 46 12.91 -0.72 -4.45
N PRO A 47 12.83 -0.72 -5.80
CA PRO A 47 11.93 0.17 -6.49
C PRO A 47 10.51 0.03 -5.95
N SER A 48 9.93 1.13 -5.56
CA SER A 48 8.60 1.16 -4.92
C SER A 48 7.72 2.20 -5.58
N LEU A 49 6.43 1.92 -5.65
CA LEU A 49 5.44 2.87 -6.13
C LEU A 49 4.45 3.18 -5.01
N TYR A 50 4.30 4.45 -4.70
CA TYR A 50 3.25 4.97 -3.83
C TYR A 50 2.20 5.71 -4.67
N VAL A 51 0.95 5.26 -4.61
CA VAL A 51 -0.18 5.95 -5.26
C VAL A 51 -1.00 6.66 -4.19
N PHE A 52 -0.91 7.98 -4.19
CA PHE A 52 -1.64 8.82 -3.24
C PHE A 52 -3.10 8.99 -3.67
N ALA A 53 -4.03 8.73 -2.74
CA ALA A 53 -5.46 8.97 -2.92
C ALA A 53 -5.83 10.34 -2.32
N GLU A 54 -6.17 11.31 -3.17
CA GLU A 54 -6.31 12.73 -2.80
C GLU A 54 -7.41 13.03 -1.79
N ARG A 55 -8.41 12.15 -1.72
CA ARG A 55 -9.57 12.27 -0.82
C ARG A 55 -9.57 11.24 0.30
N ASP A 56 -8.38 10.67 0.59
CA ASP A 56 -8.22 9.75 1.70
C ASP A 56 -8.23 10.51 3.03
N GLY A 57 -9.28 10.33 3.82
CA GLY A 57 -9.41 10.94 5.14
C GLY A 57 -8.62 10.22 6.23
N VAL A 58 -8.04 9.05 5.93
CA VAL A 58 -7.26 8.24 6.89
C VAL A 58 -5.76 8.46 6.68
N LEU A 59 -5.31 8.39 5.42
CA LEU A 59 -3.90 8.52 5.04
C LEU A 59 -3.69 9.86 4.31
N SER A 60 -3.62 10.94 5.08
CA SER A 60 -3.38 12.27 4.53
C SER A 60 -1.98 12.41 3.92
N GLU A 61 -1.81 13.39 3.04
CA GLU A 61 -0.52 13.67 2.40
C GLU A 61 0.59 13.97 3.42
N ASP A 62 0.25 14.53 4.57
CA ASP A 62 1.20 14.82 5.64
C ASP A 62 1.89 13.57 6.19
N LEU A 63 1.21 12.43 6.19
CA LEU A 63 1.77 11.15 6.62
C LEU A 63 2.84 10.62 5.66
N THR A 64 2.91 11.16 4.45
CA THR A 64 3.92 10.76 3.45
C THR A 64 5.22 11.55 3.55
N ARG A 65 5.28 12.54 4.45
CA ARG A 65 6.48 13.35 4.67
C ARG A 65 7.64 12.47 5.11
N GLY A 66 8.75 12.58 4.39
CA GLY A 66 9.95 11.82 4.70
C GLY A 66 10.01 10.40 4.13
N MET A 67 8.97 9.93 3.41
CA MET A 67 9.03 8.64 2.70
C MET A 67 10.24 8.55 1.77
N ASP A 68 10.62 9.65 1.10
CA ASP A 68 11.76 9.70 0.19
C ASP A 68 13.10 9.38 0.89
N LYS A 69 13.18 9.64 2.20
CA LYS A 69 14.38 9.30 3.01
C LYS A 69 14.44 7.82 3.35
N ALA A 70 13.27 7.22 3.60
CA ALA A 70 13.15 5.80 3.94
C ALA A 70 13.09 4.89 2.70
N ILE A 71 12.69 5.44 1.55
CA ILE A 71 12.53 4.72 0.28
C ILE A 71 13.21 5.50 -0.84
N PRO A 72 14.53 5.35 -1.02
CA PRO A 72 15.30 6.14 -2.00
C PRO A 72 14.83 5.96 -3.45
N ASN A 73 14.28 4.77 -3.78
CA ASN A 73 13.79 4.43 -5.11
C ASN A 73 12.25 4.53 -5.21
N LEU A 74 11.67 5.56 -4.56
CA LEU A 74 10.23 5.78 -4.54
C LEU A 74 9.75 6.56 -5.76
N SER A 75 8.84 5.93 -6.51
CA SER A 75 8.00 6.61 -7.50
C SER A 75 6.67 7.00 -6.86
N LYS A 76 6.10 8.13 -7.28
CA LYS A 76 4.82 8.62 -6.76
C LYS A 76 3.81 8.78 -7.88
N GLY A 77 2.58 8.34 -7.63
CA GLY A 77 1.39 8.57 -8.44
C GLY A 77 0.30 9.23 -7.61
N ARG A 78 -0.76 9.73 -8.27
CA ARG A 78 -1.87 10.41 -7.60
C ARG A 78 -3.17 10.11 -8.31
N VAL A 79 -4.23 9.84 -7.55
CA VAL A 79 -5.58 9.56 -8.07
C VAL A 79 -6.65 10.31 -7.27
N PRO A 80 -7.74 10.75 -7.90
CA PRO A 80 -8.82 11.48 -7.23
C PRO A 80 -9.77 10.49 -6.51
N ALA A 81 -9.24 9.70 -5.60
CA ALA A 81 -9.93 8.66 -4.86
C ALA A 81 -9.87 8.89 -3.35
N GLY A 82 -10.75 8.24 -2.60
CA GLY A 82 -10.63 8.05 -1.17
C GLY A 82 -9.79 6.80 -0.83
N HIS A 83 -9.94 6.29 0.38
CA HIS A 83 -9.13 5.19 0.93
C HIS A 83 -9.08 3.93 0.05
N TRP A 84 -10.14 3.63 -0.68
CA TRP A 84 -10.24 2.46 -1.56
C TRP A 84 -9.91 2.79 -3.03
N ALA A 85 -8.73 3.35 -3.27
CA ALA A 85 -8.29 3.84 -4.57
C ALA A 85 -8.45 2.83 -5.72
N LEU A 86 -8.05 1.58 -5.49
CA LEU A 86 -8.16 0.50 -6.47
C LEU A 86 -9.61 0.22 -6.89
N TRP A 87 -10.55 0.50 -6.01
CA TRP A 87 -11.97 0.27 -6.26
C TRP A 87 -12.68 1.50 -6.83
N GLN A 88 -12.32 2.69 -6.31
CA GLN A 88 -12.97 3.93 -6.70
C GLN A 88 -12.48 4.49 -8.04
N THR A 89 -11.20 4.27 -8.36
CA THR A 89 -10.55 4.74 -9.59
C THR A 89 -9.68 3.64 -10.21
N PRO A 90 -10.27 2.49 -10.57
CA PRO A 90 -9.49 1.35 -11.07
C PRO A 90 -8.74 1.65 -12.36
N GLY A 91 -9.32 2.45 -13.26
CA GLY A 91 -8.73 2.83 -14.54
C GLY A 91 -7.44 3.61 -14.35
N GLU A 92 -7.51 4.71 -13.60
CA GLU A 92 -6.39 5.61 -13.32
C GLU A 92 -5.31 4.91 -12.51
N THR A 93 -5.73 4.17 -11.47
CA THR A 93 -4.80 3.44 -10.60
C THR A 93 -4.03 2.38 -11.40
N ASN A 94 -4.72 1.58 -12.21
CA ASN A 94 -4.09 0.57 -13.05
C ASN A 94 -3.18 1.17 -14.13
N ALA A 95 -3.54 2.33 -14.70
CA ALA A 95 -2.69 3.02 -15.66
C ALA A 95 -1.36 3.46 -15.04
N ILE A 96 -1.39 3.99 -13.82
CA ILE A 96 -0.18 4.37 -13.07
C ILE A 96 0.67 3.14 -12.77
N ILE A 97 0.07 2.07 -12.25
CA ILE A 97 0.78 0.81 -11.94
C ILE A 97 1.41 0.23 -13.20
N LYS A 98 0.65 0.14 -14.29
CA LYS A 98 1.15 -0.38 -15.57
C LYS A 98 2.36 0.40 -16.06
N LYS A 99 2.24 1.73 -16.13
CA LYS A 99 3.33 2.61 -16.57
C LYS A 99 4.59 2.43 -15.72
N TRP A 100 4.41 2.33 -14.39
CA TRP A 100 5.53 2.13 -13.48
C TRP A 100 6.18 0.75 -13.65
N VAL A 101 5.39 -0.31 -13.77
CA VAL A 101 5.90 -1.67 -13.99
C VAL A 101 6.68 -1.74 -15.31
N GLU A 102 6.12 -1.20 -16.39
CA GLU A 102 6.78 -1.19 -17.71
C GLU A 102 8.06 -0.35 -17.70
N GLY A 103 8.03 0.84 -17.08
CA GLY A 103 9.15 1.77 -17.10
C GLY A 103 10.25 1.47 -16.08
N VAL A 104 9.90 1.05 -14.87
CA VAL A 104 10.84 0.88 -13.77
C VAL A 104 11.23 -0.58 -13.56
N VAL A 105 10.26 -1.50 -13.57
CA VAL A 105 10.54 -2.92 -13.30
C VAL A 105 11.09 -3.61 -14.53
N PHE A 106 10.54 -3.34 -15.72
CA PHE A 106 10.98 -3.95 -16.98
C PHE A 106 11.88 -3.08 -17.82
N GLY A 107 11.84 -1.75 -17.66
CA GLY A 107 12.63 -0.80 -18.46
C GLY A 107 14.15 -0.94 -18.32
N GLY A 108 14.63 -1.53 -17.23
CA GLY A 108 16.04 -1.89 -17.03
C GLY A 108 16.47 -3.16 -17.78
N LYS A 109 15.54 -3.90 -18.41
CA LYS A 109 15.82 -5.16 -19.13
C LYS A 109 15.85 -5.01 -20.65
N SER A 110 15.64 -3.81 -21.17
CA SER A 110 15.68 -3.56 -22.64
C SER A 110 17.08 -3.22 -23.16
N LYS A 111 18.11 -3.90 -22.63
CA LYS A 111 19.46 -3.94 -23.22
C LYS A 111 19.96 -5.37 -23.20
N LEU A 112 19.33 -6.18 -24.01
CA LEU A 112 19.91 -7.41 -24.56
C LEU A 112 19.73 -7.38 -26.07
#